data_7e2aa8c5aa51aef9bb047785318bf510
#
_entry.id   7e2aa8c5aa51aef9bb047785318bf510
#
_cell.length_a   1.000
_cell.length_b   1.000
_cell.length_c   1.000
_cell.angle_alpha   90.00
_cell.angle_beta   90.00
_cell.angle_gamma   90.00
#
_symmetry.space_group_name_H-M   'P 1'
#
loop_
_entity.id
_entity.type
_entity.pdbx_description
1 polymer ?
#
loop_
_entity_poly.entity_id
_entity_poly.type
_entity_poly.pdbx_seq_one_letter_code
_entity_poly.pdbx_strand_id
1 'polypeptide(L)'
;MHHAGLALIACLLTFGAQAQRSITFEPYELPGAGAVAVAVQHGAPLEGAFAEVDAATDGALGRAVANAGFVGDRGTLLNLHSVGPYDQVVLVGVGAEAPSPRLLEDIGALVGQTGLLSAAPEIHLLWPDAGVAGAGAHLALGVELGQYTFRRYRSPRPEQPVLGQGLVVLRVAAPQADASLWTSSWQPVAEGVRLARDLVTEPGNAIYPQTFVERVRATFEGVPNIRIEVLDERAMAELGMGAMLAVGQGSARPPRLLAIHYRGGPADEAPLVFVGKGITFDTGGISIKPSQDMWRMKFDMSGAAGVTGALLGLAKRGAPVNAVAVAALAENMPSGTATRPGDVIRTMSGQTFEIMSTDAEGRMVLVDAVTWAQRELQPRLLINIATLTGSQVTALGDEYAGLFSRHDELADQLLVAGAASGEELWRLPLHPSYAKDLESPIADLRNGGSGRGAGAGVAAFFVGNWVAPELPWAHLDMASMAWRNEATQPTVPPGASGFGVRLLDRFVRDHFEGAGR
;
A
#
# COMPACT_ATOMS: atom_id res chain seq x y z
N MET A 1 48.50 22.11 -24.42
CA MET A 1 47.19 21.63 -24.87
C MET A 1 47.00 20.23 -24.28
N HIS A 2 46.34 20.16 -23.11
CA HIS A 2 46.02 18.89 -22.45
C HIS A 2 44.52 18.83 -22.31
N HIS A 3 43.88 17.93 -23.08
CA HIS A 3 42.48 17.63 -22.93
C HIS A 3 42.34 16.62 -21.78
N ALA A 4 41.79 17.07 -20.66
CA ALA A 4 41.32 16.20 -19.60
C ALA A 4 39.89 15.74 -19.94
N GLY A 5 39.76 14.45 -20.30
CA GLY A 5 38.47 13.81 -20.50
C GLY A 5 37.83 13.56 -19.13
N LEU A 6 36.65 14.19 -18.85
CA LEU A 6 35.78 13.81 -17.75
C LEU A 6 35.13 12.46 -18.10
N ALA A 7 35.55 11.41 -17.43
CA ALA A 7 34.85 10.13 -17.45
C ALA A 7 33.60 10.27 -16.54
N LEU A 8 32.41 10.31 -17.15
CA LEU A 8 31.14 10.17 -16.46
C LEU A 8 31.02 8.74 -15.96
N ILE A 9 31.27 8.50 -14.66
CA ILE A 9 30.98 7.22 -14.03
C ILE A 9 29.46 7.15 -13.87
N ALA A 10 28.79 6.49 -14.81
CA ALA A 10 27.43 6.04 -14.66
C ALA A 10 27.41 4.98 -13.55
N CYS A 11 27.01 5.37 -12.35
CA CYS A 11 26.72 4.44 -11.26
C CYS A 11 25.44 3.69 -11.64
N LEU A 12 25.59 2.56 -12.34
CA LEU A 12 24.55 1.55 -12.48
C LEU A 12 24.26 1.06 -11.07
N LEU A 13 23.20 1.61 -10.47
CA LEU A 13 22.59 1.06 -9.26
C LEU A 13 22.01 -0.31 -9.63
N THR A 14 22.84 -1.35 -9.54
CA THR A 14 22.34 -2.72 -9.46
C THR A 14 21.46 -2.80 -8.23
N PHE A 15 20.14 -2.93 -8.47
CA PHE A 15 19.19 -3.28 -7.43
C PHE A 15 19.71 -4.57 -6.77
N GLY A 16 20.25 -4.46 -5.55
CA GLY A 16 20.61 -5.63 -4.77
C GLY A 16 19.35 -6.48 -4.64
N ALA A 17 19.38 -7.69 -5.20
CA ALA A 17 18.31 -8.65 -5.09
C ALA A 17 17.97 -8.79 -3.60
N GLN A 18 16.75 -8.39 -3.22
CA GLN A 18 16.25 -8.64 -1.88
C GLN A 18 16.23 -10.16 -1.71
N ALA A 19 16.68 -10.66 -0.56
CA ALA A 19 16.57 -12.07 -0.25
C ALA A 19 15.09 -12.42 -0.10
N GLN A 20 14.49 -12.93 -1.15
CA GLN A 20 13.11 -13.40 -1.23
C GLN A 20 13.11 -14.75 -1.91
N ARG A 21 12.25 -15.64 -1.45
CA ARG A 21 12.06 -16.94 -2.07
C ARG A 21 11.23 -16.79 -3.34
N SER A 22 11.66 -17.44 -4.41
CA SER A 22 10.83 -17.57 -5.60
C SER A 22 9.67 -18.54 -5.34
N ILE A 23 8.56 -18.35 -6.04
CA ILE A 23 7.35 -19.16 -5.88
C ILE A 23 7.20 -20.07 -7.10
N THR A 24 6.93 -21.35 -6.88
CA THR A 24 6.62 -22.32 -7.91
C THR A 24 5.35 -23.10 -7.56
N PHE A 25 4.70 -23.65 -8.57
CA PHE A 25 3.46 -24.41 -8.43
C PHE A 25 3.66 -25.82 -8.94
N GLU A 26 3.34 -26.80 -8.11
CA GLU A 26 3.44 -28.20 -8.45
C GLU A 26 2.17 -28.98 -8.05
N PRO A 27 1.90 -30.12 -8.70
CA PRO A 27 0.81 -31.00 -8.29
C PRO A 27 0.92 -31.37 -6.82
N TYR A 28 -0.24 -31.47 -6.15
CA TYR A 28 -0.27 -31.94 -4.78
C TYR A 28 0.34 -33.36 -4.70
N GLU A 29 1.43 -33.44 -3.98
CA GLU A 29 2.15 -34.68 -3.66
C GLU A 29 2.97 -34.41 -2.40
N LEU A 30 2.97 -35.36 -1.47
CA LEU A 30 3.73 -35.26 -0.24
C LEU A 30 5.24 -35.41 -0.56
N PRO A 31 6.10 -34.41 -0.24
CA PRO A 31 7.54 -34.56 -0.44
C PRO A 31 8.12 -35.59 0.52
N GLY A 32 9.09 -36.37 0.06
CA GLY A 32 9.71 -37.43 0.87
C GLY A 32 10.65 -36.94 1.98
N ALA A 33 11.08 -35.65 1.93
CA ALA A 33 11.99 -35.06 2.90
C ALA A 33 12.01 -33.52 2.75
N GLY A 34 12.77 -32.81 3.61
CA GLY A 34 13.01 -31.38 3.52
C GLY A 34 12.09 -30.57 4.43
N ALA A 35 11.66 -29.38 3.99
CA ALA A 35 10.79 -28.51 4.77
C ALA A 35 9.37 -28.50 4.21
N VAL A 36 8.39 -28.74 5.09
CA VAL A 36 6.95 -28.74 4.74
C VAL A 36 6.19 -27.73 5.61
N ALA A 37 5.17 -27.10 5.02
CA ALA A 37 4.22 -26.26 5.71
C ALA A 37 2.80 -26.79 5.53
N VAL A 38 2.03 -26.88 6.62
CA VAL A 38 0.71 -27.49 6.66
C VAL A 38 -0.26 -26.60 7.42
N ALA A 39 -1.44 -26.37 6.86
CA ALA A 39 -2.54 -25.69 7.55
C ALA A 39 -3.24 -26.64 8.53
N VAL A 40 -3.56 -26.13 9.73
CA VAL A 40 -4.23 -26.88 10.80
C VAL A 40 -5.48 -26.13 11.23
N GLN A 41 -6.64 -26.74 11.03
CA GLN A 41 -7.92 -26.17 11.45
C GLN A 41 -8.14 -26.34 12.95
N HIS A 42 -8.67 -25.30 13.60
CA HIS A 42 -8.96 -25.33 15.05
C HIS A 42 -10.00 -26.39 15.39
N GLY A 43 -9.68 -27.23 16.35
CA GLY A 43 -10.61 -28.25 16.88
C GLY A 43 -10.99 -29.36 15.89
N ALA A 44 -10.47 -29.33 14.67
CA ALA A 44 -10.71 -30.45 13.72
C ALA A 44 -9.80 -31.64 14.04
N PRO A 45 -10.24 -32.87 13.79
CA PRO A 45 -9.35 -34.01 13.79
C PRO A 45 -8.22 -33.74 12.79
N LEU A 46 -7.03 -34.27 13.10
CA LEU A 46 -5.84 -34.09 12.27
C LEU A 46 -6.04 -34.88 10.97
N GLU A 47 -6.57 -34.21 9.95
CA GLU A 47 -6.97 -34.77 8.65
C GLU A 47 -6.18 -34.17 7.49
N GLY A 48 -6.41 -34.67 6.27
CA GLY A 48 -5.83 -34.15 5.03
C GLY A 48 -4.31 -34.17 5.05
N ALA A 49 -3.68 -33.08 4.59
CA ALA A 49 -2.22 -32.96 4.51
C ALA A 49 -1.52 -33.20 5.85
N PHE A 50 -2.14 -32.80 6.97
CA PHE A 50 -1.59 -33.06 8.29
C PHE A 50 -1.48 -34.58 8.57
N ALA A 51 -2.56 -35.33 8.32
CA ALA A 51 -2.56 -36.77 8.56
C ALA A 51 -1.54 -37.51 7.68
N GLU A 52 -1.34 -37.06 6.45
CA GLU A 52 -0.33 -37.63 5.55
C GLU A 52 1.09 -37.38 6.07
N VAL A 53 1.40 -36.16 6.54
CA VAL A 53 2.70 -35.85 7.15
C VAL A 53 2.89 -36.61 8.47
N ASP A 54 1.83 -36.74 9.29
CA ASP A 54 1.92 -37.47 10.56
C ASP A 54 2.18 -38.98 10.29
N ALA A 55 1.52 -39.57 9.31
CA ALA A 55 1.80 -40.94 8.90
C ALA A 55 3.24 -41.13 8.38
N ALA A 56 3.76 -40.18 7.59
CA ALA A 56 5.15 -40.20 7.10
C ALA A 56 6.18 -40.03 8.21
N THR A 57 5.76 -39.56 9.38
CA THR A 57 6.61 -39.40 10.59
C THR A 57 6.34 -40.46 11.67
N ASP A 58 5.64 -41.55 11.35
CA ASP A 58 5.21 -42.61 12.30
C ASP A 58 4.50 -42.04 13.55
N GLY A 59 3.64 -41.00 13.36
CA GLY A 59 2.88 -40.35 14.42
C GLY A 59 3.73 -39.37 15.29
N ALA A 60 4.96 -39.08 14.89
CA ALA A 60 5.80 -38.17 15.67
C ALA A 60 5.28 -36.72 15.62
N LEU A 61 4.71 -36.30 14.49
CA LEU A 61 4.13 -34.98 14.34
C LEU A 61 2.93 -34.77 15.28
N GLY A 62 2.00 -35.71 15.33
CA GLY A 62 0.84 -35.66 16.22
C GLY A 62 1.22 -35.61 17.69
N ARG A 63 2.24 -36.40 18.10
CA ARG A 63 2.78 -36.33 19.47
C ARG A 63 3.42 -34.97 19.79
N ALA A 64 4.16 -34.40 18.84
CA ALA A 64 4.79 -33.09 19.01
C ALA A 64 3.74 -31.97 19.14
N VAL A 65 2.68 -32.00 18.32
CA VAL A 65 1.55 -31.08 18.36
C VAL A 65 0.83 -31.13 19.71
N ALA A 66 0.52 -32.37 20.17
CA ALA A 66 -0.13 -32.58 21.47
C ALA A 66 0.73 -32.07 22.65
N ASN A 67 2.04 -32.33 22.62
CA ASN A 67 2.98 -31.86 23.64
C ASN A 67 3.13 -30.33 23.65
N ALA A 68 3.05 -29.69 22.46
CA ALA A 68 3.12 -28.23 22.33
C ALA A 68 1.78 -27.53 22.68
N GLY A 69 0.69 -28.27 22.85
CA GLY A 69 -0.65 -27.73 23.05
C GLY A 69 -1.13 -26.88 21.85
N PHE A 70 -0.66 -27.19 20.65
CA PHE A 70 -1.04 -26.45 19.45
C PHE A 70 -2.43 -26.89 18.98
N VAL A 71 -3.37 -25.95 18.96
CA VAL A 71 -4.79 -26.22 18.65
C VAL A 71 -5.24 -25.66 17.30
N GLY A 72 -4.37 -25.00 16.55
CA GLY A 72 -4.66 -24.45 15.24
C GLY A 72 -5.42 -23.12 15.25
N ASP A 73 -5.31 -22.33 16.32
CA ASP A 73 -5.89 -20.98 16.35
C ASP A 73 -5.36 -20.11 15.21
N ARG A 74 -6.25 -19.29 14.63
CA ARG A 74 -5.92 -18.46 13.47
C ARG A 74 -4.68 -17.59 13.70
N GLY A 75 -3.75 -17.65 12.76
CA GLY A 75 -2.52 -16.86 12.79
C GLY A 75 -1.42 -17.42 13.70
N THR A 76 -1.66 -18.56 14.38
CA THR A 76 -0.64 -19.22 15.18
C THR A 76 0.30 -20.04 14.33
N LEU A 77 1.55 -20.16 14.78
CA LEU A 77 2.60 -20.95 14.13
C LEU A 77 3.22 -21.93 15.12
N LEU A 78 3.43 -23.17 14.69
CA LEU A 78 4.30 -24.11 15.37
C LEU A 78 5.39 -24.57 14.39
N ASN A 79 6.64 -24.24 14.71
CA ASN A 79 7.79 -24.62 13.89
C ASN A 79 8.56 -25.73 14.60
N LEU A 80 8.61 -26.89 13.97
CA LEU A 80 9.27 -28.08 14.46
C LEU A 80 10.45 -28.43 13.57
N HIS A 81 11.54 -28.92 14.15
CA HIS A 81 12.72 -29.35 13.43
C HIS A 81 13.02 -30.83 13.65
N SER A 82 13.54 -31.50 12.63
CA SER A 82 13.96 -32.90 12.67
C SER A 82 12.82 -33.84 13.06
N VAL A 83 11.67 -33.77 12.38
CA VAL A 83 10.52 -34.63 12.59
C VAL A 83 10.43 -35.69 11.49
N GLY A 84 10.81 -36.93 11.80
CA GLY A 84 10.87 -38.01 10.82
C GLY A 84 11.82 -37.68 9.66
N PRO A 85 11.39 -37.77 8.40
CA PRO A 85 12.22 -37.44 7.24
C PRO A 85 12.35 -35.92 6.98
N TYR A 86 11.61 -35.08 7.72
CA TYR A 86 11.53 -33.65 7.48
C TYR A 86 12.52 -32.86 8.36
N ASP A 87 13.33 -32.02 7.73
CA ASP A 87 14.23 -31.10 8.43
C ASP A 87 13.45 -30.03 9.19
N GLN A 88 12.31 -29.62 8.63
CA GLN A 88 11.42 -28.59 9.20
C GLN A 88 9.96 -28.92 8.89
N VAL A 89 9.09 -28.80 9.88
CA VAL A 89 7.63 -28.84 9.72
C VAL A 89 7.04 -27.57 10.30
N VAL A 90 6.39 -26.78 9.47
CA VAL A 90 5.71 -25.52 9.84
C VAL A 90 4.20 -25.78 9.87
N LEU A 91 3.60 -25.71 11.04
CA LEU A 91 2.16 -25.78 11.18
C LEU A 91 1.58 -24.37 11.28
N VAL A 92 0.59 -24.07 10.45
CA VAL A 92 -0.11 -22.79 10.39
C VAL A 92 -1.53 -22.97 10.88
N GLY A 93 -1.88 -22.37 12.02
CA GLY A 93 -3.23 -22.36 12.55
C GLY A 93 -4.15 -21.47 11.70
N VAL A 94 -5.27 -22.05 11.24
CA VAL A 94 -6.22 -21.35 10.34
C VAL A 94 -7.55 -20.99 11.01
N GLY A 95 -7.72 -21.34 12.30
CA GLY A 95 -8.97 -21.13 13.01
C GLY A 95 -10.05 -22.14 12.61
N ALA A 96 -11.31 -21.82 12.93
CA ALA A 96 -12.47 -22.65 12.63
C ALA A 96 -13.21 -22.24 11.35
N GLU A 97 -12.76 -21.16 10.69
CA GLU A 97 -13.42 -20.60 9.52
C GLU A 97 -13.24 -21.49 8.28
N ALA A 98 -14.21 -21.44 7.37
CA ALA A 98 -14.08 -22.07 6.06
C ALA A 98 -12.98 -21.39 5.24
N PRO A 99 -12.28 -22.12 4.36
CA PRO A 99 -11.29 -21.53 3.46
C PRO A 99 -11.87 -20.38 2.63
N SER A 100 -11.12 -19.29 2.58
CA SER A 100 -11.46 -18.10 1.80
C SER A 100 -10.19 -17.52 1.16
N PRO A 101 -10.30 -16.71 0.10
CA PRO A 101 -9.13 -16.05 -0.49
C PRO A 101 -8.24 -15.35 0.55
N ARG A 102 -8.84 -14.61 1.48
CA ARG A 102 -8.10 -13.90 2.54
C ARG A 102 -7.39 -14.84 3.51
N LEU A 103 -8.04 -15.93 3.90
CA LEU A 103 -7.41 -16.95 4.76
C LEU A 103 -6.19 -17.59 4.08
N LEU A 104 -6.31 -17.89 2.77
CA LEU A 104 -5.20 -18.44 1.98
C LEU A 104 -4.03 -17.44 1.89
N GLU A 105 -4.31 -16.16 1.70
CA GLU A 105 -3.30 -15.10 1.73
C GLU A 105 -2.62 -15.01 3.09
N ASP A 106 -3.35 -15.11 4.20
CA ASP A 106 -2.78 -15.13 5.56
C ASP A 106 -1.87 -16.36 5.77
N ILE A 107 -2.30 -17.56 5.33
CA ILE A 107 -1.49 -18.79 5.38
C ILE A 107 -0.18 -18.60 4.59
N GLY A 108 -0.29 -18.16 3.35
CA GLY A 108 0.87 -17.90 2.50
C GLY A 108 1.83 -16.91 3.14
N ALA A 109 1.30 -15.84 3.75
CA ALA A 109 2.10 -14.80 4.39
C ALA A 109 2.88 -15.33 5.61
N LEU A 110 2.27 -16.15 6.45
CA LEU A 110 2.94 -16.79 7.58
C LEU A 110 4.06 -17.72 7.13
N VAL A 111 3.83 -18.47 6.04
CA VAL A 111 4.87 -19.32 5.43
C VAL A 111 5.99 -18.45 4.82
N GLY A 112 5.67 -17.36 4.15
CA GLY A 112 6.63 -16.41 3.63
C GLY A 112 7.51 -15.80 4.71
N GLN A 113 6.93 -15.38 5.85
CA GLN A 113 7.67 -14.87 7.01
C GLN A 113 8.59 -15.93 7.61
N THR A 114 8.09 -17.15 7.79
CA THR A 114 8.90 -18.28 8.28
C THR A 114 10.05 -18.58 7.32
N GLY A 115 9.78 -18.52 6.01
CA GLY A 115 10.76 -18.71 4.95
C GLY A 115 11.94 -17.75 5.03
N LEU A 116 11.73 -16.51 5.47
CA LEU A 116 12.81 -15.53 5.67
C LEU A 116 13.83 -15.94 6.74
N LEU A 117 13.42 -16.78 7.68
CA LEU A 117 14.24 -17.26 8.80
C LEU A 117 14.77 -18.69 8.56
N SER A 118 14.38 -19.34 7.48
CA SER A 118 14.76 -20.72 7.16
C SER A 118 15.96 -20.77 6.23
N ALA A 119 16.87 -21.73 6.48
CA ALA A 119 17.98 -22.09 5.61
C ALA A 119 17.60 -23.19 4.60
N ALA A 120 16.42 -23.78 4.69
CA ALA A 120 15.96 -24.81 3.76
C ALA A 120 15.96 -24.27 2.33
N PRO A 121 16.48 -25.02 1.32
CA PRO A 121 16.47 -24.56 -0.06
C PRO A 121 15.06 -24.48 -0.64
N GLU A 122 14.15 -25.31 -0.17
CA GLU A 122 12.76 -25.36 -0.56
C GLU A 122 11.85 -25.52 0.67
N ILE A 123 10.70 -24.86 0.63
CA ILE A 123 9.62 -25.04 1.61
C ILE A 123 8.36 -25.42 0.82
N HIS A 124 7.86 -26.63 1.02
CA HIS A 124 6.66 -27.13 0.36
C HIS A 124 5.41 -26.77 1.17
N LEU A 125 4.60 -25.85 0.67
CA LEU A 125 3.30 -25.52 1.26
C LEU A 125 2.24 -26.45 0.66
N LEU A 126 1.66 -27.30 1.50
CA LEU A 126 0.71 -28.34 1.12
C LEU A 126 -0.73 -27.83 1.21
N TRP A 127 -1.44 -27.78 0.07
CA TRP A 127 -2.85 -27.39 0.01
C TRP A 127 -3.62 -28.28 -0.99
N PRO A 128 -4.19 -29.41 -0.56
CA PRO A 128 -4.92 -30.35 -1.44
C PRO A 128 -6.33 -29.88 -1.81
N ASP A 129 -6.90 -28.91 -1.07
CA ASP A 129 -8.29 -28.51 -1.23
C ASP A 129 -8.50 -27.64 -2.48
N ALA A 130 -9.46 -28.05 -3.32
CA ALA A 130 -9.89 -27.32 -4.51
C ALA A 130 -11.14 -26.44 -4.29
N GLY A 131 -11.63 -26.31 -3.06
CA GLY A 131 -12.88 -25.59 -2.73
C GLY A 131 -12.83 -24.09 -2.97
N VAL A 132 -11.63 -23.48 -2.99
CA VAL A 132 -11.44 -22.08 -3.33
C VAL A 132 -10.78 -21.96 -4.70
N ALA A 133 -11.47 -21.33 -5.64
CA ALA A 133 -10.93 -21.10 -6.98
C ALA A 133 -9.65 -20.24 -6.91
N GLY A 134 -8.58 -20.69 -7.56
CA GLY A 134 -7.29 -19.98 -7.54
C GLY A 134 -6.56 -20.05 -6.19
N ALA A 135 -6.80 -21.09 -5.38
CA ALA A 135 -6.23 -21.23 -4.05
C ALA A 135 -4.71 -21.05 -4.04
N GLY A 136 -3.99 -21.68 -4.97
CA GLY A 136 -2.54 -21.55 -5.09
C GLY A 136 -2.10 -20.12 -5.41
N ALA A 137 -2.86 -19.38 -6.23
CA ALA A 137 -2.54 -17.99 -6.55
C ALA A 137 -2.74 -17.06 -5.34
N HIS A 138 -3.74 -17.30 -4.49
CA HIS A 138 -3.91 -16.56 -3.23
C HIS A 138 -2.83 -16.91 -2.20
N LEU A 139 -2.44 -18.18 -2.09
CA LEU A 139 -1.29 -18.58 -1.28
C LEU A 139 -0.01 -17.85 -1.75
N ALA A 140 0.22 -17.80 -3.06
CA ALA A 140 1.37 -17.09 -3.65
C ALA A 140 1.36 -15.58 -3.32
N LEU A 141 0.19 -14.94 -3.44
CA LEU A 141 0.03 -13.53 -3.04
C LEU A 141 0.41 -13.35 -1.56
N GLY A 142 -0.09 -14.23 -0.69
CA GLY A 142 0.26 -14.23 0.72
C GLY A 142 1.77 -14.35 0.94
N VAL A 143 2.42 -15.35 0.35
CA VAL A 143 3.88 -15.53 0.45
C VAL A 143 4.63 -14.26 0.06
N GLU A 144 4.26 -13.66 -1.08
CA GLU A 144 4.94 -12.46 -1.59
C GLU A 144 4.75 -11.26 -0.66
N LEU A 145 3.55 -11.07 -0.10
CA LEU A 145 3.26 -10.00 0.83
C LEU A 145 3.94 -10.17 2.18
N GLY A 146 3.97 -11.42 2.70
CA GLY A 146 4.52 -11.74 4.01
C GLY A 146 6.05 -11.75 4.05
N GLN A 147 6.70 -12.14 2.97
CA GLN A 147 8.17 -12.18 2.89
C GLN A 147 8.82 -10.82 2.58
N TYR A 148 8.04 -9.74 2.48
CA TYR A 148 8.59 -8.42 2.21
C TYR A 148 9.58 -7.97 3.27
N THR A 149 10.77 -7.56 2.85
CA THR A 149 11.80 -6.94 3.69
C THR A 149 12.51 -5.83 2.93
N PHE A 150 12.81 -4.72 3.60
CA PHE A 150 13.60 -3.64 3.04
C PHE A 150 15.03 -3.68 3.58
N ARG A 151 16.01 -4.05 2.73
CA ARG A 151 17.41 -4.26 3.11
C ARG A 151 18.42 -3.39 2.34
N ARG A 152 17.96 -2.44 1.54
CA ARG A 152 18.79 -1.65 0.61
C ARG A 152 20.02 -1.02 1.25
N TYR A 153 19.93 -0.59 2.51
CA TYR A 153 21.01 0.10 3.21
C TYR A 153 21.75 -0.79 4.22
N ARG A 154 21.48 -2.09 4.23
CA ARG A 154 22.19 -3.02 5.09
C ARG A 154 23.39 -3.60 4.39
N SER A 155 24.58 -3.49 5.00
CA SER A 155 25.79 -4.15 4.52
C SER A 155 25.67 -5.68 4.66
N PRO A 156 26.20 -6.45 3.71
CA PRO A 156 26.32 -7.91 3.84
C PRO A 156 27.10 -8.28 5.10
N ARG A 157 26.68 -9.34 5.77
CA ARG A 157 27.39 -9.92 6.93
C ARG A 157 27.86 -11.33 6.54
N PRO A 158 29.11 -11.50 6.07
CA PRO A 158 29.62 -12.77 5.52
C PRO A 158 29.57 -13.93 6.54
N GLU A 159 29.58 -13.62 7.83
CA GLU A 159 29.59 -14.61 8.91
C GLU A 159 28.20 -15.17 9.26
N GLN A 160 27.12 -14.57 8.72
CA GLN A 160 25.76 -15.02 8.99
C GLN A 160 25.29 -15.95 7.86
N PRO A 161 24.55 -17.03 8.20
CA PRO A 161 23.94 -17.87 7.18
C PRO A 161 23.02 -17.04 6.29
N VAL A 162 23.03 -17.33 4.99
CA VAL A 162 22.14 -16.68 4.03
C VAL A 162 20.75 -17.32 4.20
N LEU A 163 19.89 -16.65 4.96
CA LEU A 163 18.51 -17.06 5.17
C LEU A 163 17.58 -16.39 4.15
N GLY A 164 16.41 -16.98 3.93
CA GLY A 164 15.35 -16.41 3.10
C GLY A 164 15.59 -16.54 1.60
N GLN A 165 16.52 -17.39 1.17
CA GLN A 165 16.73 -17.74 -0.24
C GLN A 165 16.14 -19.11 -0.58
N GLY A 166 15.91 -19.35 -1.87
CA GLY A 166 15.39 -20.62 -2.38
C GLY A 166 13.95 -20.49 -2.88
N LEU A 167 13.19 -21.57 -2.74
CA LEU A 167 11.83 -21.68 -3.28
C LEU A 167 10.79 -21.80 -2.16
N VAL A 168 9.59 -21.29 -2.41
CA VAL A 168 8.34 -21.78 -1.83
C VAL A 168 7.61 -22.55 -2.92
N VAL A 169 7.48 -23.86 -2.74
CA VAL A 169 6.81 -24.76 -3.67
C VAL A 169 5.36 -24.94 -3.20
N LEU A 170 4.43 -24.41 -3.94
CA LEU A 170 2.99 -24.56 -3.65
C LEU A 170 2.51 -25.88 -4.24
N ARG A 171 2.26 -26.86 -3.37
CA ARG A 171 1.70 -28.16 -3.69
C ARG A 171 0.17 -28.08 -3.68
N VAL A 172 -0.43 -27.90 -4.85
CA VAL A 172 -1.86 -27.54 -5.00
C VAL A 172 -2.59 -28.45 -5.99
N ALA A 173 -3.92 -28.44 -5.91
CA ALA A 173 -4.77 -29.29 -6.76
C ALA A 173 -4.75 -28.88 -8.24
N ALA A 174 -4.56 -27.59 -8.56
CA ALA A 174 -4.64 -27.08 -9.93
C ALA A 174 -3.42 -26.19 -10.30
N PRO A 175 -2.18 -26.71 -10.26
CA PRO A 175 -0.97 -25.91 -10.30
C PRO A 175 -0.81 -25.06 -11.56
N GLN A 176 -1.23 -25.54 -12.75
CA GLN A 176 -1.13 -24.77 -14.00
C GLN A 176 -2.11 -23.61 -14.04
N ALA A 177 -3.35 -23.83 -13.56
CA ALA A 177 -4.36 -22.77 -13.49
C ALA A 177 -3.96 -21.71 -12.44
N ASP A 178 -3.47 -22.14 -11.28
CA ASP A 178 -3.01 -21.24 -10.21
C ASP A 178 -1.78 -20.43 -10.64
N ALA A 179 -0.80 -21.05 -11.32
CA ALA A 179 0.36 -20.34 -11.86
C ALA A 179 -0.03 -19.30 -12.91
N SER A 180 -0.99 -19.64 -13.78
CA SER A 180 -1.51 -18.69 -14.78
C SER A 180 -2.23 -17.51 -14.11
N LEU A 181 -3.10 -17.78 -13.13
CA LEU A 181 -3.81 -16.75 -12.37
C LEU A 181 -2.85 -15.89 -11.55
N TRP A 182 -1.82 -16.48 -10.96
CA TRP A 182 -0.77 -15.76 -10.26
C TRP A 182 -0.10 -14.73 -11.18
N THR A 183 0.47 -15.19 -12.28
CA THR A 183 1.27 -14.34 -13.18
C THR A 183 0.44 -13.27 -13.88
N SER A 184 -0.79 -13.59 -14.28
CA SER A 184 -1.65 -12.65 -15.01
C SER A 184 -2.42 -11.67 -14.12
N SER A 185 -2.65 -12.00 -12.85
CA SER A 185 -3.59 -11.27 -12.01
C SER A 185 -2.99 -10.78 -10.68
N TRP A 186 -2.40 -11.66 -9.87
CA TRP A 186 -2.03 -11.34 -8.49
C TRP A 186 -0.57 -10.90 -8.32
N GLN A 187 0.35 -11.42 -9.12
CA GLN A 187 1.74 -10.96 -9.13
C GLN A 187 1.85 -9.45 -9.45
N PRO A 188 1.14 -8.91 -10.45
CA PRO A 188 1.10 -7.46 -10.69
C PRO A 188 0.63 -6.64 -9.49
N VAL A 189 -0.35 -7.13 -8.73
CA VAL A 189 -0.82 -6.47 -7.51
C VAL A 189 0.25 -6.51 -6.42
N ALA A 190 0.90 -7.66 -6.22
CA ALA A 190 2.00 -7.80 -5.27
C ALA A 190 3.18 -6.86 -5.60
N GLU A 191 3.51 -6.70 -6.89
CA GLU A 191 4.52 -5.73 -7.35
C GLU A 191 4.12 -4.28 -7.05
N GLY A 192 2.84 -3.95 -7.21
CA GLY A 192 2.30 -2.65 -6.81
C GLY A 192 2.42 -2.39 -5.31
N VAL A 193 2.09 -3.38 -4.47
CA VAL A 193 2.26 -3.29 -3.01
C VAL A 193 3.74 -3.13 -2.64
N ARG A 194 4.62 -3.88 -3.29
CA ARG A 194 6.08 -3.77 -3.07
C ARG A 194 6.58 -2.38 -3.42
N LEU A 195 6.19 -1.84 -4.58
CA LEU A 195 6.56 -0.47 -4.97
C LEU A 195 6.13 0.55 -3.91
N ALA A 196 4.87 0.47 -3.45
CA ALA A 196 4.35 1.37 -2.44
C ALA A 196 5.14 1.27 -1.12
N ARG A 197 5.42 0.04 -0.66
CA ARG A 197 6.23 -0.20 0.54
C ARG A 197 7.65 0.32 0.40
N ASP A 198 8.30 0.09 -0.75
CA ASP A 198 9.66 0.57 -1.01
C ASP A 198 9.72 2.09 -0.98
N LEU A 199 8.80 2.79 -1.67
CA LEU A 199 8.74 4.25 -1.69
C LEU A 199 8.61 4.84 -0.28
N VAL A 200 7.70 4.29 0.53
CA VAL A 200 7.41 4.77 1.89
C VAL A 200 8.53 4.45 2.89
N THR A 201 9.25 3.34 2.68
CA THR A 201 10.34 2.94 3.58
C THR A 201 11.62 3.71 3.33
N GLU A 202 11.84 4.21 2.12
CA GLU A 202 13.03 5.01 1.78
C GLU A 202 13.20 6.19 2.75
N PRO A 203 14.44 6.50 3.14
CA PRO A 203 14.69 7.67 4.00
C PRO A 203 14.57 8.98 3.21
N GLY A 204 14.20 10.07 3.89
CA GLY A 204 13.98 11.38 3.29
C GLY A 204 15.20 11.99 2.56
N ASN A 205 16.41 11.52 2.81
CA ASN A 205 17.58 11.93 2.03
C ASN A 205 17.70 11.20 0.68
N ALA A 206 16.98 10.09 0.49
CA ALA A 206 16.95 9.30 -0.75
C ALA A 206 15.67 9.53 -1.56
N ILE A 207 14.53 9.73 -0.88
CA ILE A 207 13.24 9.94 -1.52
C ILE A 207 12.68 11.33 -1.19
N TYR A 208 12.46 12.14 -2.21
CA TYR A 208 11.87 13.48 -2.19
C TYR A 208 11.14 13.71 -3.52
N PRO A 209 10.43 14.81 -3.75
CA PRO A 209 9.54 14.94 -4.91
C PRO A 209 10.17 14.53 -6.25
N GLN A 210 11.36 14.99 -6.54
CA GLN A 210 12.06 14.67 -7.79
C GLN A 210 12.43 13.18 -7.89
N THR A 211 13.06 12.61 -6.85
CA THR A 211 13.49 11.19 -6.87
C THR A 211 12.32 10.22 -6.79
N PHE A 212 11.17 10.63 -6.21
CA PHE A 212 9.93 9.88 -6.33
C PHE A 212 9.52 9.74 -7.80
N VAL A 213 9.50 10.87 -8.55
CA VAL A 213 9.20 10.87 -9.99
C VAL A 213 10.19 10.00 -10.77
N GLU A 214 11.48 10.11 -10.49
CA GLU A 214 12.52 9.31 -11.15
C GLU A 214 12.33 7.81 -10.88
N ARG A 215 12.02 7.43 -9.64
CA ARG A 215 11.75 6.04 -9.27
C ARG A 215 10.51 5.51 -10.00
N VAL A 216 9.45 6.30 -10.07
CA VAL A 216 8.23 5.92 -10.80
C VAL A 216 8.51 5.75 -12.28
N ARG A 217 9.21 6.68 -12.91
CA ARG A 217 9.57 6.56 -14.33
C ARG A 217 10.34 5.28 -14.62
N ALA A 218 11.35 4.95 -13.80
CA ALA A 218 12.12 3.72 -13.95
C ALA A 218 11.25 2.46 -13.74
N THR A 219 10.31 2.47 -12.79
CA THR A 219 9.44 1.32 -12.51
C THR A 219 8.40 1.08 -13.61
N PHE A 220 7.90 2.15 -14.23
CA PHE A 220 6.91 2.06 -15.31
C PHE A 220 7.53 1.96 -16.71
N GLU A 221 8.86 1.92 -16.82
CA GLU A 221 9.54 1.72 -18.11
C GLU A 221 9.11 0.39 -18.72
N GLY A 222 8.64 0.43 -19.97
CA GLY A 222 8.16 -0.76 -20.69
C GLY A 222 6.76 -1.25 -20.29
N VAL A 223 6.09 -0.65 -19.30
CA VAL A 223 4.69 -0.99 -18.97
C VAL A 223 3.76 -0.44 -20.07
N PRO A 224 2.92 -1.30 -20.67
CA PRO A 224 2.08 -0.86 -21.80
C PRO A 224 1.03 0.19 -21.39
N ASN A 225 0.62 1.01 -22.37
CA ASN A 225 -0.49 1.97 -22.25
C ASN A 225 -0.30 3.02 -21.14
N ILE A 226 0.94 3.31 -20.77
CA ILE A 226 1.30 4.32 -19.77
C ILE A 226 1.79 5.61 -20.42
N ARG A 227 1.30 6.74 -19.89
CA ARG A 227 1.87 8.07 -20.12
C ARG A 227 2.13 8.72 -18.77
N ILE A 228 3.33 9.24 -18.57
CA ILE A 228 3.71 9.96 -17.34
C ILE A 228 3.80 11.44 -17.65
N GLU A 229 3.09 12.24 -16.87
CA GLU A 229 3.09 13.70 -16.90
C GLU A 229 3.59 14.24 -15.56
N VAL A 230 4.41 15.29 -15.60
CA VAL A 230 4.97 15.91 -14.38
C VAL A 230 4.86 17.43 -14.53
N LEU A 231 4.22 18.05 -13.57
CA LEU A 231 4.25 19.50 -13.42
C LEU A 231 5.36 19.87 -12.42
N ASP A 232 6.28 20.70 -12.87
CA ASP A 232 7.28 21.32 -12.02
C ASP A 232 6.72 22.60 -11.37
N GLU A 233 7.52 23.27 -10.56
CA GLU A 233 7.12 24.50 -9.85
C GLU A 233 6.70 25.62 -10.79
N ARG A 234 7.29 25.70 -11.98
CA ARG A 234 6.94 26.71 -12.98
C ARG A 234 5.56 26.42 -13.58
N ALA A 235 5.33 25.20 -14.03
CA ALA A 235 4.05 24.78 -14.59
C ALA A 235 2.92 24.92 -13.54
N MET A 236 3.19 24.56 -12.28
CA MET A 236 2.24 24.75 -11.19
C MET A 236 1.94 26.25 -10.93
N ALA A 237 2.94 27.13 -11.01
CA ALA A 237 2.73 28.56 -10.86
C ALA A 237 1.89 29.16 -12.01
N GLU A 238 2.14 28.72 -13.24
CA GLU A 238 1.36 29.13 -14.44
C GLU A 238 -0.11 28.69 -14.33
N LEU A 239 -0.38 27.54 -13.67
CA LEU A 239 -1.72 27.03 -13.40
C LEU A 239 -2.37 27.61 -12.13
N GLY A 240 -1.64 28.40 -11.35
CA GLY A 240 -2.14 28.98 -10.10
C GLY A 240 -2.25 28.00 -8.93
N MET A 241 -1.46 26.92 -8.92
CA MET A 241 -1.43 25.90 -7.86
C MET A 241 -0.70 26.39 -6.61
N GLY A 242 -1.21 27.49 -6.03
CA GLY A 242 -0.54 28.20 -4.93
C GLY A 242 -0.46 27.39 -3.65
N ALA A 243 -1.38 26.48 -3.41
CA ALA A 243 -1.38 25.65 -2.20
C ALA A 243 -0.25 24.60 -2.23
N MET A 244 -0.04 23.92 -3.37
CA MET A 244 1.10 23.01 -3.53
C MET A 244 2.45 23.73 -3.42
N LEU A 245 2.57 24.88 -4.08
CA LEU A 245 3.78 25.70 -4.02
C LEU A 245 4.08 26.17 -2.60
N ALA A 246 3.05 26.61 -1.86
CA ALA A 246 3.17 27.10 -0.49
C ALA A 246 3.74 26.04 0.46
N VAL A 247 3.29 24.77 0.35
CA VAL A 247 3.83 23.69 1.18
C VAL A 247 5.30 23.43 0.89
N GLY A 248 5.69 23.35 -0.39
CA GLY A 248 7.07 23.09 -0.79
C GLY A 248 8.04 24.28 -0.62
N GLN A 249 7.53 25.48 -0.37
CA GLN A 249 8.30 26.74 -0.35
C GLN A 249 9.41 26.77 0.71
N GLY A 250 9.24 26.02 1.80
CA GLY A 250 10.23 25.92 2.87
C GLY A 250 11.39 24.96 2.59
N SER A 251 11.23 24.08 1.60
CA SER A 251 12.25 23.09 1.25
C SER A 251 13.19 23.58 0.15
N ALA A 252 14.43 23.08 0.18
CA ALA A 252 15.36 23.21 -0.95
C ALA A 252 15.02 22.23 -2.10
N ARG A 253 14.00 21.37 -1.93
CA ARG A 253 13.55 20.34 -2.87
C ARG A 253 12.17 20.72 -3.40
N PRO A 254 12.09 21.24 -4.64
CA PRO A 254 10.83 21.76 -5.18
C PRO A 254 9.74 20.71 -5.27
N PRO A 255 8.46 21.10 -5.08
CA PRO A 255 7.32 20.20 -5.21
C PRO A 255 7.12 19.73 -6.66
N ARG A 256 6.38 18.64 -6.84
CA ARG A 256 5.99 18.07 -8.14
C ARG A 256 4.55 17.58 -8.09
N LEU A 257 3.79 17.81 -9.15
CA LEU A 257 2.58 17.03 -9.39
C LEU A 257 2.94 15.95 -10.42
N LEU A 258 2.77 14.70 -10.06
CA LEU A 258 2.98 13.56 -10.95
C LEU A 258 1.64 12.94 -11.31
N ALA A 259 1.32 12.83 -12.60
CA ALA A 259 0.17 12.10 -13.10
C ALA A 259 0.62 10.93 -13.97
N ILE A 260 0.14 9.74 -13.63
CA ILE A 260 0.42 8.51 -14.35
C ILE A 260 -0.90 8.06 -14.98
N HIS A 261 -0.97 8.13 -16.32
CA HIS A 261 -2.15 7.78 -17.07
C HIS A 261 -2.02 6.34 -17.57
N TYR A 262 -3.03 5.54 -17.33
CA TYR A 262 -3.20 4.20 -17.90
C TYR A 262 -4.44 4.16 -18.77
N ARG A 263 -4.31 3.66 -20.00
CA ARG A 263 -5.38 3.53 -20.98
C ARG A 263 -5.59 2.05 -21.34
N GLY A 264 -6.34 1.34 -20.51
CA GLY A 264 -6.70 -0.06 -20.72
C GLY A 264 -8.14 -0.26 -21.22
N GLY A 265 -8.99 0.76 -21.08
CA GLY A 265 -10.40 0.77 -21.50
C GLY A 265 -10.64 1.50 -22.83
N PRO A 266 -11.90 1.68 -23.23
CA PRO A 266 -12.29 2.45 -24.41
C PRO A 266 -11.73 3.87 -24.39
N ALA A 267 -11.36 4.39 -25.56
CA ALA A 267 -10.68 5.69 -25.68
C ALA A 267 -11.54 6.89 -25.25
N ASP A 268 -12.86 6.77 -25.39
CA ASP A 268 -13.88 7.78 -25.05
C ASP A 268 -14.40 7.66 -23.61
N GLU A 269 -13.99 6.64 -22.87
CA GLU A 269 -14.41 6.48 -21.48
C GLU A 269 -13.58 7.37 -20.55
N ALA A 270 -14.27 8.18 -19.72
CA ALA A 270 -13.66 9.03 -18.72
C ALA A 270 -12.90 8.19 -17.66
N PRO A 271 -11.72 8.62 -17.19
CA PRO A 271 -10.89 7.83 -16.29
C PRO A 271 -11.43 7.75 -14.87
N LEU A 272 -11.06 6.68 -14.17
CA LEU A 272 -11.05 6.61 -12.72
C LEU A 272 -9.83 7.37 -12.21
N VAL A 273 -10.00 8.33 -11.29
CA VAL A 273 -8.87 9.13 -10.81
C VAL A 273 -8.60 8.88 -9.34
N PHE A 274 -7.36 8.53 -9.04
CA PHE A 274 -6.86 8.29 -7.69
C PHE A 274 -5.81 9.35 -7.34
N VAL A 275 -6.09 10.19 -6.33
CA VAL A 275 -5.20 11.28 -5.91
C VAL A 275 -4.57 10.94 -4.57
N GLY A 276 -3.26 10.93 -4.48
CA GLY A 276 -2.53 10.61 -3.27
C GLY A 276 -1.78 11.79 -2.66
N LYS A 277 -1.91 11.99 -1.33
CA LYS A 277 -1.01 12.86 -0.57
C LYS A 277 0.41 12.33 -0.67
N GLY A 278 1.35 13.18 -1.05
CA GLY A 278 2.74 12.82 -1.31
C GLY A 278 3.73 13.71 -0.57
N ILE A 279 3.53 13.92 0.74
CA ILE A 279 4.50 14.67 1.55
C ILE A 279 5.68 13.75 1.85
N THR A 280 6.79 13.95 1.14
CA THR A 280 7.94 13.04 1.19
C THR A 280 8.68 13.06 2.52
N PHE A 281 8.59 14.19 3.23
CA PHE A 281 8.93 14.32 4.64
C PHE A 281 8.17 15.50 5.25
N ASP A 282 7.58 15.30 6.43
CA ASP A 282 6.77 16.30 7.11
C ASP A 282 7.36 16.67 8.48
N THR A 283 7.95 17.85 8.57
CA THR A 283 8.38 18.42 9.86
C THR A 283 7.28 19.20 10.57
N GLY A 284 6.13 19.42 9.90
CA GLY A 284 5.11 20.37 10.31
C GLY A 284 5.37 21.81 9.78
N GLY A 285 6.51 22.06 9.17
CA GLY A 285 6.92 23.42 8.76
C GLY A 285 7.17 24.32 9.96
N ILE A 286 6.70 25.57 9.94
CA ILE A 286 6.80 26.51 11.07
C ILE A 286 6.01 26.04 12.30
N SER A 287 4.87 25.37 12.10
CA SER A 287 4.13 24.67 13.16
C SER A 287 4.79 23.32 13.44
N ILE A 288 6.03 23.34 13.92
CA ILE A 288 6.93 22.19 13.98
C ILE A 288 6.41 21.07 14.88
N LYS A 289 6.51 19.83 14.41
CA LYS A 289 6.17 18.64 15.17
C LYS A 289 7.18 18.39 16.32
N PRO A 290 6.79 17.69 17.39
CA PRO A 290 7.74 17.17 18.37
C PRO A 290 8.80 16.29 17.70
N SER A 291 10.05 16.30 18.23
CA SER A 291 11.14 15.47 17.69
C SER A 291 10.89 13.96 17.89
N GLN A 292 10.11 13.60 18.91
CA GLN A 292 9.71 12.22 19.14
C GLN A 292 8.95 11.68 17.94
N ASP A 293 9.40 10.54 17.39
CA ASP A 293 8.82 9.85 16.24
C ASP A 293 8.78 10.67 14.92
N MET A 294 9.39 11.85 14.85
CA MET A 294 9.45 12.65 13.61
C MET A 294 10.13 11.87 12.46
N TRP A 295 11.05 10.96 12.74
CA TRP A 295 11.69 10.11 11.74
C TRP A 295 10.68 9.28 10.92
N ARG A 296 9.50 9.01 11.48
CA ARG A 296 8.41 8.28 10.81
C ARG A 296 7.73 9.11 9.73
N MET A 297 7.85 10.44 9.79
CA MET A 297 7.18 11.36 8.85
C MET A 297 7.62 11.19 7.39
N LYS A 298 8.57 10.31 7.10
CA LYS A 298 8.83 9.78 5.76
C LYS A 298 7.65 8.99 5.18
N PHE A 299 6.75 8.47 6.04
CA PHE A 299 5.56 7.75 5.60
C PHE A 299 4.43 8.66 5.10
N ASP A 300 4.57 9.96 5.23
CA ASP A 300 3.51 10.93 4.93
C ASP A 300 3.20 11.09 3.42
N MET A 301 3.90 10.32 2.60
CA MET A 301 3.63 10.12 1.18
C MET A 301 2.92 8.79 0.86
N SER A 302 2.42 8.07 1.86
CA SER A 302 1.80 6.75 1.66
C SER A 302 0.57 6.79 0.76
N GLY A 303 -0.17 7.91 0.75
CA GLY A 303 -1.27 8.10 -0.19
C GLY A 303 -0.79 8.08 -1.65
N ALA A 304 0.24 8.86 -1.98
CA ALA A 304 0.84 8.89 -3.31
C ALA A 304 1.45 7.54 -3.70
N ALA A 305 2.13 6.88 -2.76
CA ALA A 305 2.70 5.55 -2.99
C ALA A 305 1.61 4.49 -3.25
N GLY A 306 0.51 4.52 -2.48
CA GLY A 306 -0.62 3.60 -2.64
C GLY A 306 -1.30 3.74 -4.00
N VAL A 307 -1.65 4.97 -4.43
CA VAL A 307 -2.28 5.17 -5.75
C VAL A 307 -1.34 4.84 -6.91
N THR A 308 -0.03 5.09 -6.74
CA THR A 308 0.99 4.73 -7.74
C THR A 308 1.12 3.21 -7.86
N GLY A 309 1.19 2.50 -6.73
CA GLY A 309 1.25 1.03 -6.70
C GLY A 309 -0.01 0.38 -7.26
N ALA A 310 -1.20 0.92 -6.94
CA ALA A 310 -2.46 0.45 -7.49
C ALA A 310 -2.47 0.56 -9.02
N LEU A 311 -2.05 1.70 -9.56
CA LEU A 311 -2.00 1.90 -11.01
C LEU A 311 -0.99 0.96 -11.69
N LEU A 312 0.15 0.67 -11.04
CA LEU A 312 1.11 -0.31 -11.54
C LEU A 312 0.46 -1.70 -11.66
N GLY A 313 -0.25 -2.13 -10.62
CA GLY A 313 -0.98 -3.40 -10.61
C GLY A 313 -2.02 -3.47 -11.72
N LEU A 314 -2.88 -2.43 -11.84
CA LEU A 314 -3.90 -2.33 -12.90
C LEU A 314 -3.28 -2.41 -14.29
N ALA A 315 -2.21 -1.65 -14.55
CA ALA A 315 -1.57 -1.61 -15.84
C ALA A 315 -0.88 -2.93 -16.21
N LYS A 316 -0.12 -3.52 -15.28
CA LYS A 316 0.60 -4.77 -15.53
C LYS A 316 -0.32 -5.97 -15.73
N ARG A 317 -1.48 -6.01 -15.06
CA ARG A 317 -2.46 -7.07 -15.27
C ARG A 317 -3.43 -6.81 -16.43
N GLY A 318 -3.28 -5.66 -17.13
CA GLY A 318 -4.10 -5.33 -18.29
C GLY A 318 -5.57 -5.06 -17.94
N ALA A 319 -5.86 -4.38 -16.82
CA ALA A 319 -7.22 -4.02 -16.42
C ALA A 319 -7.95 -3.26 -17.54
N PRO A 320 -9.19 -3.64 -17.94
CA PRO A 320 -9.90 -3.04 -19.06
C PRO A 320 -10.56 -1.70 -18.68
N VAL A 321 -9.79 -0.79 -18.07
CA VAL A 321 -10.25 0.52 -17.58
C VAL A 321 -9.27 1.63 -17.95
N ASN A 322 -9.76 2.86 -18.04
CA ASN A 322 -8.92 4.04 -18.06
C ASN A 322 -8.76 4.54 -16.62
N ALA A 323 -7.54 4.71 -16.15
CA ALA A 323 -7.25 5.17 -14.80
C ALA A 323 -6.09 6.15 -14.76
N VAL A 324 -6.11 7.09 -13.82
CA VAL A 324 -4.99 8.03 -13.59
C VAL A 324 -4.67 8.07 -12.10
N ALA A 325 -3.40 7.84 -11.76
CA ALA A 325 -2.88 8.11 -10.42
C ALA A 325 -2.22 9.48 -10.40
N VAL A 326 -2.60 10.32 -9.45
CA VAL A 326 -2.06 11.67 -9.26
C VAL A 326 -1.38 11.73 -7.90
N ALA A 327 -0.06 12.00 -7.89
CA ALA A 327 0.72 12.16 -6.67
C ALA A 327 1.05 13.64 -6.44
N ALA A 328 0.54 14.21 -5.35
CA ALA A 328 0.78 15.59 -4.93
C ALA A 328 2.03 15.64 -4.03
N LEU A 329 3.21 15.78 -4.64
CA LEU A 329 4.50 15.62 -3.99
C LEU A 329 5.06 16.95 -3.48
N ALA A 330 5.36 17.02 -2.19
CA ALA A 330 6.06 18.15 -1.56
C ALA A 330 6.88 17.67 -0.35
N GLU A 331 7.81 18.50 0.12
CA GLU A 331 8.52 18.30 1.38
C GLU A 331 8.21 19.50 2.28
N ASN A 332 7.63 19.28 3.46
CA ASN A 332 7.22 20.33 4.39
C ASN A 332 8.32 20.62 5.41
N MET A 333 9.05 21.71 5.20
CA MET A 333 10.24 22.05 5.99
C MET A 333 10.16 23.47 6.56
N PRO A 334 10.70 23.72 7.78
CA PRO A 334 10.87 25.06 8.31
C PRO A 334 12.08 25.72 7.67
N SER A 335 11.93 26.96 7.24
CA SER A 335 13.03 27.79 6.75
C SER A 335 12.65 29.28 6.76
N GLY A 336 13.58 30.15 6.35
CA GLY A 336 13.31 31.58 6.20
C GLY A 336 12.33 31.91 5.07
N THR A 337 12.04 30.96 4.18
CA THR A 337 11.10 31.11 3.05
C THR A 337 9.79 30.35 3.27
N ALA A 338 9.67 29.54 4.35
CA ALA A 338 8.48 28.73 4.60
C ALA A 338 7.23 29.58 4.82
N THR A 339 6.07 29.04 4.45
CA THR A 339 4.76 29.61 4.79
C THR A 339 4.55 29.64 6.30
N ARG A 340 3.75 30.59 6.76
CA ARG A 340 3.52 30.85 8.19
C ARG A 340 2.04 30.76 8.54
N PRO A 341 1.70 30.43 9.77
CA PRO A 341 0.36 30.68 10.28
C PRO A 341 -0.05 32.15 10.08
N GLY A 342 -1.27 32.41 9.58
CA GLY A 342 -1.78 33.71 9.20
C GLY A 342 -1.54 34.11 7.74
N ASP A 343 -0.70 33.41 6.98
CA ASP A 343 -0.58 33.64 5.54
C ASP A 343 -1.88 33.21 4.83
N VAL A 344 -2.27 33.95 3.77
CA VAL A 344 -3.43 33.62 2.93
C VAL A 344 -2.93 33.06 1.59
N ILE A 345 -3.41 31.88 1.25
CA ILE A 345 -3.02 31.16 0.02
C ILE A 345 -4.17 31.16 -0.97
N ARG A 346 -3.87 31.47 -2.23
CA ARG A 346 -4.81 31.33 -3.35
C ARG A 346 -4.53 30.00 -4.06
N THR A 347 -5.56 29.18 -4.17
CA THR A 347 -5.50 27.86 -4.85
C THR A 347 -5.72 27.98 -6.34
N MET A 348 -5.47 26.89 -7.07
CA MET A 348 -5.75 26.76 -8.51
C MET A 348 -7.22 27.08 -8.86
N SER A 349 -8.17 26.81 -7.96
CA SER A 349 -9.59 27.14 -8.18
C SER A 349 -9.88 28.63 -8.16
N GLY A 350 -8.97 29.45 -7.59
CA GLY A 350 -9.16 30.85 -7.32
C GLY A 350 -9.66 31.14 -5.89
N GLN A 351 -10.18 30.14 -5.18
CA GLN A 351 -10.54 30.27 -3.77
C GLN A 351 -9.29 30.47 -2.90
N THR A 352 -9.48 31.08 -1.74
CA THR A 352 -8.42 31.36 -0.79
C THR A 352 -8.64 30.65 0.54
N PHE A 353 -7.54 30.35 1.23
CA PHE A 353 -7.62 29.94 2.63
C PHE A 353 -6.50 30.57 3.47
N GLU A 354 -6.83 30.83 4.73
CA GLU A 354 -5.89 31.26 5.76
C GLU A 354 -5.20 30.04 6.38
N ILE A 355 -3.88 30.09 6.54
CA ILE A 355 -3.12 29.04 7.23
C ILE A 355 -3.25 29.23 8.74
N MET A 356 -3.87 28.28 9.44
CA MET A 356 -3.88 28.22 10.89
C MET A 356 -2.75 27.36 11.43
N SER A 357 -2.38 26.32 10.67
CA SER A 357 -1.26 25.44 10.97
C SER A 357 -0.57 25.01 9.68
N THR A 358 0.74 25.14 9.64
CA THR A 358 1.54 24.64 8.53
C THR A 358 1.71 23.11 8.59
N ASP A 359 1.32 22.46 9.70
CA ASP A 359 1.22 21.02 9.90
C ASP A 359 -0.14 20.44 9.40
N ALA A 360 -0.92 21.28 8.74
CA ALA A 360 -2.12 20.88 7.99
C ALA A 360 -1.88 20.96 6.47
N GLU A 361 -0.71 20.63 6.03
CA GLU A 361 -0.14 20.74 4.67
C GLU A 361 -0.73 19.72 3.70
N GLY A 362 -1.04 18.51 4.18
CA GLY A 362 -1.57 17.43 3.34
C GLY A 362 -2.87 17.83 2.64
N ARG A 363 -3.78 18.49 3.36
CA ARG A 363 -5.00 19.01 2.74
C ARG A 363 -4.73 20.16 1.77
N MET A 364 -3.64 20.93 1.97
CA MET A 364 -3.25 22.01 1.08
C MET A 364 -2.77 21.46 -0.28
N VAL A 365 -1.90 20.45 -0.29
CA VAL A 365 -1.45 19.85 -1.57
C VAL A 365 -2.61 19.14 -2.28
N LEU A 366 -3.54 18.54 -1.53
CA LEU A 366 -4.69 17.85 -2.10
C LEU A 366 -5.67 18.78 -2.82
N VAL A 367 -5.94 19.99 -2.32
CA VAL A 367 -6.94 20.87 -2.94
C VAL A 367 -6.54 21.32 -4.34
N ASP A 368 -5.26 21.59 -4.58
CA ASP A 368 -4.78 21.89 -5.93
C ASP A 368 -4.77 20.64 -6.82
N ALA A 369 -4.36 19.48 -6.26
CA ALA A 369 -4.32 18.23 -7.00
C ALA A 369 -5.71 17.75 -7.43
N VAL A 370 -6.73 17.82 -6.55
CA VAL A 370 -8.12 17.45 -6.92
C VAL A 370 -8.74 18.47 -7.87
N THR A 371 -8.38 19.75 -7.76
CA THR A 371 -8.83 20.78 -8.71
C THR A 371 -8.25 20.52 -10.10
N TRP A 372 -6.95 20.26 -10.17
CA TRP A 372 -6.26 19.93 -11.43
C TRP A 372 -6.85 18.67 -12.05
N ALA A 373 -7.03 17.62 -11.25
CA ALA A 373 -7.59 16.35 -11.71
C ALA A 373 -8.98 16.50 -12.32
N GLN A 374 -9.85 17.32 -11.74
CA GLN A 374 -11.18 17.59 -12.29
C GLN A 374 -11.13 18.37 -13.60
N ARG A 375 -10.28 19.40 -13.69
CA ARG A 375 -10.19 20.27 -14.86
C ARG A 375 -9.57 19.57 -16.06
N GLU A 376 -8.45 18.87 -15.82
CA GLU A 376 -7.63 18.31 -16.91
C GLU A 376 -8.05 16.89 -17.30
N LEU A 377 -8.64 16.12 -16.38
CA LEU A 377 -8.93 14.70 -16.59
C LEU A 377 -10.42 14.40 -16.75
N GLN A 378 -11.30 15.29 -16.28
CA GLN A 378 -12.77 15.11 -16.33
C GLN A 378 -13.19 13.70 -15.86
N PRO A 379 -12.85 13.31 -14.63
CA PRO A 379 -13.00 11.94 -14.14
C PRO A 379 -14.46 11.52 -13.97
N ARG A 380 -14.75 10.23 -14.17
CA ARG A 380 -16.05 9.66 -13.80
C ARG A 380 -16.22 9.47 -12.29
N LEU A 381 -15.13 9.34 -11.54
CA LEU A 381 -15.05 9.38 -10.10
C LEU A 381 -13.65 9.81 -9.63
N LEU A 382 -13.56 10.30 -8.40
CA LEU A 382 -12.31 10.70 -7.77
C LEU A 382 -12.22 10.12 -6.35
N ILE A 383 -11.17 9.35 -6.09
CA ILE A 383 -10.83 8.87 -4.75
C ILE A 383 -9.50 9.48 -4.35
N ASN A 384 -9.46 10.19 -3.20
CA ASN A 384 -8.18 10.66 -2.70
C ASN A 384 -7.79 9.95 -1.41
N ILE A 385 -6.50 9.61 -1.28
CA ILE A 385 -5.93 8.85 -0.17
C ILE A 385 -4.83 9.66 0.49
N ALA A 386 -4.88 9.77 1.82
CA ALA A 386 -3.92 10.57 2.57
C ALA A 386 -3.67 10.05 3.99
N THR A 387 -2.47 10.24 4.49
CA THR A 387 -2.13 10.24 5.90
C THR A 387 -2.47 11.62 6.46
N LEU A 388 -3.77 11.87 6.70
CA LEU A 388 -4.18 13.26 6.84
C LEU A 388 -4.25 13.74 8.29
N THR A 389 -4.76 12.92 9.22
CA THR A 389 -5.03 13.42 10.57
C THR A 389 -4.68 12.46 11.70
N GLY A 390 -4.09 13.00 12.79
CA GLY A 390 -3.96 12.27 14.04
C GLY A 390 -5.30 11.96 14.71
N SER A 391 -6.35 12.74 14.43
CA SER A 391 -7.69 12.48 14.96
C SER A 391 -8.33 11.24 14.36
N GLN A 392 -8.02 10.85 13.13
CA GLN A 392 -8.41 9.56 12.57
C GLN A 392 -7.80 8.42 13.37
N VAL A 393 -6.48 8.50 13.66
CA VAL A 393 -5.77 7.51 14.50
C VAL A 393 -6.42 7.37 15.87
N THR A 394 -6.77 8.49 16.50
CA THR A 394 -7.42 8.50 17.82
C THR A 394 -8.83 7.87 17.77
N ALA A 395 -9.55 8.05 16.66
CA ALA A 395 -10.92 7.58 16.53
C ALA A 395 -11.02 6.09 16.16
N LEU A 396 -10.12 5.58 15.30
CA LEU A 396 -10.24 4.27 14.67
C LEU A 396 -9.08 3.31 15.01
N GLY A 397 -8.08 3.76 15.76
CA GLY A 397 -6.90 2.94 16.07
C GLY A 397 -6.16 2.51 14.80
N ASP A 398 -5.59 1.31 14.84
CA ASP A 398 -4.81 0.73 13.76
C ASP A 398 -5.60 -0.26 12.89
N GLU A 399 -6.93 -0.36 13.08
CA GLU A 399 -7.77 -1.36 12.43
C GLU A 399 -8.40 -0.84 11.13
N TYR A 400 -8.77 0.44 11.09
CA TYR A 400 -9.54 1.01 10.00
C TYR A 400 -8.94 2.32 9.49
N ALA A 401 -8.95 2.51 8.15
CA ALA A 401 -8.84 3.86 7.60
C ALA A 401 -10.21 4.56 7.63
N GLY A 402 -10.19 5.88 7.79
CA GLY A 402 -11.42 6.68 7.77
C GLY A 402 -11.90 6.91 6.34
N LEU A 403 -13.14 6.54 6.04
CA LEU A 403 -13.82 6.80 4.77
C LEU A 403 -14.78 7.97 4.92
N PHE A 404 -14.62 8.98 4.08
CA PHE A 404 -15.54 10.13 3.97
C PHE A 404 -16.06 10.24 2.55
N SER A 405 -17.35 10.27 2.38
CA SER A 405 -18.01 10.46 1.08
C SER A 405 -19.41 11.06 1.28
N ARG A 406 -19.82 11.88 0.34
CA ARG A 406 -21.20 12.35 0.19
C ARG A 406 -22.03 11.51 -0.79
N HIS A 407 -21.39 10.45 -1.37
CA HIS A 407 -21.99 9.53 -2.33
C HIS A 407 -22.07 8.14 -1.69
N ASP A 408 -23.28 7.74 -1.28
CA ASP A 408 -23.49 6.52 -0.50
C ASP A 408 -23.07 5.26 -1.26
N GLU A 409 -23.44 5.15 -2.54
CA GLU A 409 -23.08 4.00 -3.36
C GLU A 409 -21.55 3.80 -3.45
N LEU A 410 -20.79 4.87 -3.71
CA LEU A 410 -19.33 4.81 -3.75
C LEU A 410 -18.75 4.41 -2.39
N ALA A 411 -19.32 4.93 -1.31
CA ALA A 411 -18.88 4.57 0.04
C ALA A 411 -19.09 3.09 0.34
N ASP A 412 -20.28 2.56 0.02
CA ASP A 412 -20.62 1.14 0.24
C ASP A 412 -19.74 0.21 -0.61
N GLN A 413 -19.49 0.55 -1.86
CA GLN A 413 -18.58 -0.17 -2.77
C GLN A 413 -17.15 -0.23 -2.19
N LEU A 414 -16.64 0.88 -1.66
CA LEU A 414 -15.32 0.94 -1.04
C LEU A 414 -15.24 0.15 0.26
N LEU A 415 -16.29 0.16 1.10
CA LEU A 415 -16.35 -0.67 2.32
C LEU A 415 -16.27 -2.16 1.99
N VAL A 416 -17.00 -2.62 0.97
CA VAL A 416 -16.97 -4.01 0.52
C VAL A 416 -15.58 -4.38 -0.01
N ALA A 417 -14.98 -3.53 -0.86
CA ALA A 417 -13.65 -3.75 -1.38
C ALA A 417 -12.58 -3.77 -0.27
N GLY A 418 -12.72 -2.90 0.74
CA GLY A 418 -11.84 -2.86 1.91
C GLY A 418 -11.87 -4.16 2.71
N ALA A 419 -13.06 -4.64 3.04
CA ALA A 419 -13.25 -5.90 3.75
C ALA A 419 -12.68 -7.10 2.96
N ALA A 420 -12.90 -7.13 1.64
CA ALA A 420 -12.43 -8.21 0.78
C ALA A 420 -10.90 -8.20 0.59
N SER A 421 -10.26 -7.03 0.58
CA SER A 421 -8.81 -6.87 0.41
C SER A 421 -8.02 -6.96 1.72
N GLY A 422 -8.68 -6.84 2.87
CA GLY A 422 -8.03 -6.70 4.18
C GLY A 422 -7.46 -5.30 4.46
N GLU A 423 -7.81 -4.33 3.62
CA GLU A 423 -7.52 -2.90 3.82
C GLU A 423 -8.78 -2.19 4.30
N GLU A 424 -9.18 -2.49 5.53
CA GLU A 424 -10.50 -2.19 6.07
C GLU A 424 -10.75 -0.70 6.27
N LEU A 425 -11.99 -0.29 6.02
CA LEU A 425 -12.45 1.09 6.10
C LEU A 425 -13.59 1.21 7.11
N TRP A 426 -13.68 2.39 7.77
CA TRP A 426 -14.84 2.77 8.55
C TRP A 426 -15.37 4.11 8.08
N ARG A 427 -16.66 4.17 7.71
CA ARG A 427 -17.28 5.41 7.23
C ARG A 427 -17.51 6.38 8.38
N LEU A 428 -16.94 7.57 8.27
CA LEU A 428 -17.08 8.69 9.19
C LEU A 428 -17.94 9.81 8.57
N PRO A 429 -18.64 10.63 9.39
CA PRO A 429 -19.58 11.61 8.88
C PRO A 429 -18.90 12.82 8.22
N LEU A 430 -19.54 13.36 7.16
CA LEU A 430 -19.30 14.70 6.59
C LEU A 430 -20.47 15.61 6.99
N HIS A 431 -20.49 16.08 8.23
CA HIS A 431 -21.60 16.89 8.72
C HIS A 431 -21.51 18.34 8.25
N PRO A 432 -22.61 18.97 7.76
CA PRO A 432 -22.58 20.35 7.25
C PRO A 432 -22.08 21.40 8.25
N SER A 433 -22.23 21.16 9.56
CA SER A 433 -21.73 22.08 10.59
C SER A 433 -20.20 22.24 10.60
N TYR A 434 -19.45 21.33 9.95
CA TYR A 434 -17.99 21.43 9.83
C TYR A 434 -17.57 22.68 9.04
N ALA A 435 -18.43 23.20 8.17
CA ALA A 435 -18.20 24.48 7.49
C ALA A 435 -17.87 25.62 8.47
N LYS A 436 -18.55 25.66 9.64
CA LYS A 436 -18.31 26.68 10.67
C LYS A 436 -16.92 26.63 11.27
N ASP A 437 -16.29 25.45 11.27
CA ASP A 437 -14.93 25.27 11.77
C ASP A 437 -13.88 25.77 10.79
N LEU A 438 -14.27 26.02 9.54
CA LEU A 438 -13.42 26.46 8.46
C LEU A 438 -13.61 27.96 8.09
N GLU A 439 -14.47 28.67 8.80
CA GLU A 439 -14.68 30.12 8.56
C GLU A 439 -13.41 30.93 8.89
N SER A 440 -13.00 31.82 7.99
CA SER A 440 -11.91 32.79 8.20
C SER A 440 -12.45 34.20 8.09
N PRO A 441 -11.96 35.15 8.89
CA PRO A 441 -12.34 36.57 8.74
C PRO A 441 -11.63 37.28 7.58
N ILE A 442 -10.59 36.67 6.97
CA ILE A 442 -9.73 37.31 5.95
C ILE A 442 -9.58 36.51 4.66
N ALA A 443 -10.11 35.29 4.61
CA ALA A 443 -10.08 34.42 3.43
C ALA A 443 -11.43 33.70 3.28
N ASP A 444 -11.62 32.98 2.17
CA ASP A 444 -12.84 32.19 1.95
C ASP A 444 -12.96 31.07 2.99
N LEU A 445 -11.84 30.43 3.35
CA LEU A 445 -11.77 29.35 4.33
C LEU A 445 -10.49 29.52 5.19
N ARG A 446 -10.30 28.60 6.17
CA ARG A 446 -9.02 28.37 6.84
C ARG A 446 -8.65 26.87 6.80
N ASN A 447 -7.37 26.55 6.82
CA ASN A 447 -6.90 25.16 6.69
C ASN A 447 -7.01 24.34 7.98
N GLY A 448 -7.30 24.94 9.12
CA GLY A 448 -7.40 24.29 10.41
C GLY A 448 -8.76 24.51 11.07
N GLY A 449 -9.22 23.54 11.85
CA GLY A 449 -10.47 23.66 12.60
C GLY A 449 -10.37 24.57 13.80
N SER A 450 -11.52 24.90 14.41
CA SER A 450 -11.64 25.77 15.59
C SER A 450 -11.24 25.09 16.92
N GLY A 451 -10.80 23.83 16.89
CA GLY A 451 -10.47 23.05 18.09
C GLY A 451 -11.69 22.43 18.80
N ARG A 452 -12.89 22.50 18.21
CA ARG A 452 -14.12 21.91 18.79
C ARG A 452 -14.24 20.38 18.62
N GLY A 453 -13.24 19.71 18.06
CA GLY A 453 -13.24 18.28 17.77
C GLY A 453 -13.50 17.98 16.29
N ALA A 454 -13.87 16.72 15.98
CA ALA A 454 -14.15 16.21 14.63
C ALA A 454 -13.03 16.47 13.59
N GLY A 455 -11.77 16.53 14.03
CA GLY A 455 -10.64 16.98 13.21
C GLY A 455 -10.50 16.25 11.87
N ALA A 456 -10.71 14.91 11.82
CA ALA A 456 -10.69 14.14 10.59
C ALA A 456 -11.85 14.53 9.65
N GLY A 457 -13.07 14.70 10.18
CA GLY A 457 -14.23 15.15 9.41
C GLY A 457 -14.07 16.56 8.87
N VAL A 458 -13.52 17.48 9.67
CA VAL A 458 -13.23 18.87 9.26
C VAL A 458 -12.16 18.89 8.15
N ALA A 459 -11.14 18.04 8.25
CA ALA A 459 -10.11 17.92 7.22
C ALA A 459 -10.66 17.37 5.90
N ALA A 460 -11.46 16.31 5.96
CA ALA A 460 -12.14 15.75 4.80
C ALA A 460 -13.13 16.77 4.19
N PHE A 461 -13.88 17.49 5.02
CA PHE A 461 -14.79 18.54 4.58
C PHE A 461 -14.03 19.68 3.88
N PHE A 462 -12.85 20.07 4.40
CA PHE A 462 -11.99 21.07 3.75
C PHE A 462 -11.64 20.61 2.33
N VAL A 463 -11.09 19.41 2.13
CA VAL A 463 -10.77 18.90 0.79
C VAL A 463 -12.02 18.82 -0.10
N GLY A 464 -13.14 18.35 0.44
CA GLY A 464 -14.42 18.23 -0.26
C GLY A 464 -14.98 19.54 -0.83
N ASN A 465 -14.59 20.71 -0.28
CA ASN A 465 -14.99 22.01 -0.83
C ASN A 465 -14.40 22.30 -2.22
N TRP A 466 -13.29 21.64 -2.59
CA TRP A 466 -12.67 21.78 -3.92
C TRP A 466 -13.13 20.70 -4.90
N VAL A 467 -14.02 19.80 -4.50
CA VAL A 467 -14.58 18.77 -5.38
C VAL A 467 -16.00 19.12 -5.74
N ALA A 468 -16.32 19.12 -7.03
CA ALA A 468 -17.65 19.38 -7.55
C ALA A 468 -18.71 18.46 -6.88
N PRO A 469 -19.86 18.99 -6.44
CA PRO A 469 -20.84 18.20 -5.69
C PRO A 469 -21.36 16.98 -6.44
N GLU A 470 -21.46 17.06 -7.77
CA GLU A 470 -21.97 16.02 -8.64
C GLU A 470 -20.95 14.93 -8.98
N LEU A 471 -19.65 15.18 -8.75
CA LEU A 471 -18.61 14.19 -9.00
C LEU A 471 -18.60 13.14 -7.89
N PRO A 472 -18.77 11.85 -8.21
CA PRO A 472 -18.58 10.79 -7.21
C PRO A 472 -17.19 10.89 -6.59
N TRP A 473 -17.16 11.17 -5.28
CA TRP A 473 -15.93 11.43 -4.55
C TRP A 473 -15.88 10.71 -3.21
N ALA A 474 -14.71 10.20 -2.89
CA ALA A 474 -14.38 9.69 -1.56
C ALA A 474 -12.99 10.16 -1.12
N HIS A 475 -12.86 10.46 0.17
CA HIS A 475 -11.60 10.70 0.85
C HIS A 475 -11.31 9.54 1.81
N LEU A 476 -10.11 8.96 1.70
CA LEU A 476 -9.61 7.93 2.59
C LEU A 476 -8.48 8.51 3.45
N ASP A 477 -8.75 8.71 4.75
CA ASP A 477 -7.74 9.07 5.73
C ASP A 477 -7.12 7.79 6.31
N MET A 478 -5.90 7.48 5.86
CA MET A 478 -5.21 6.23 6.20
C MET A 478 -4.03 6.46 7.15
N ALA A 479 -4.06 7.52 7.95
CA ALA A 479 -2.95 7.90 8.81
C ALA A 479 -2.47 6.77 9.74
N SER A 480 -3.40 6.00 10.34
CA SER A 480 -3.08 4.84 11.17
C SER A 480 -2.63 3.62 10.37
N MET A 481 -3.06 3.51 9.10
CA MET A 481 -2.83 2.32 8.28
C MET A 481 -1.50 2.36 7.50
N ALA A 482 -0.84 3.52 7.42
CA ALA A 482 0.33 3.74 6.59
C ALA A 482 1.57 2.96 7.03
N TRP A 483 1.76 2.83 8.35
CA TRP A 483 2.95 2.26 8.96
C TRP A 483 2.60 1.40 10.16
N ARG A 484 3.12 0.19 10.21
CA ARG A 484 2.92 -0.76 11.31
C ARG A 484 4.18 -0.88 12.17
N ASN A 485 4.06 -0.73 13.48
CA ASN A 485 5.15 -1.03 14.41
C ASN A 485 5.29 -2.54 14.61
N GLU A 486 4.15 -3.23 14.63
CA GLU A 486 4.03 -4.68 14.76
C GLU A 486 3.11 -5.21 13.64
N ALA A 487 3.24 -6.47 13.29
CA ALA A 487 2.34 -7.10 12.33
C ALA A 487 0.95 -7.24 12.96
N THR A 488 -0.04 -6.55 12.40
CA THR A 488 -1.46 -6.70 12.80
C THR A 488 -2.17 -7.77 11.96
N GLN A 489 -1.65 -8.03 10.77
CA GLN A 489 -2.13 -9.05 9.84
C GLN A 489 -0.91 -9.75 9.22
N PRO A 490 -0.98 -11.06 8.93
CA PRO A 490 0.14 -11.78 8.32
C PRO A 490 0.65 -11.16 7.02
N THR A 491 -0.25 -10.65 6.17
CA THR A 491 0.08 -10.00 4.90
C THR A 491 0.70 -8.61 5.03
N VAL A 492 0.72 -8.04 6.26
CA VAL A 492 1.25 -6.68 6.52
C VAL A 492 2.36 -6.77 7.59
N PRO A 493 3.60 -7.07 7.19
CA PRO A 493 4.74 -7.08 8.11
C PRO A 493 5.02 -5.67 8.68
N PRO A 494 5.82 -5.56 9.78
CA PRO A 494 6.20 -4.26 10.33
C PRO A 494 6.86 -3.36 9.29
N GLY A 495 6.55 -2.07 9.32
CA GLY A 495 7.00 -1.06 8.35
C GLY A 495 5.85 -0.50 7.52
N ALA A 496 6.17 -0.07 6.30
CA ALA A 496 5.19 0.44 5.35
C ALA A 496 4.17 -0.64 4.94
N SER A 497 2.89 -0.33 5.04
CA SER A 497 1.81 -1.29 4.77
C SER A 497 1.56 -1.54 3.27
N GLY A 498 1.74 -0.50 2.44
CA GLY A 498 1.30 -0.48 1.04
C GLY A 498 -0.21 -0.31 0.88
N PHE A 499 -0.89 0.25 1.90
CA PHE A 499 -2.33 0.49 1.92
C PHE A 499 -2.79 1.26 0.68
N GLY A 500 -3.96 0.91 0.19
CA GLY A 500 -4.63 1.47 -0.97
C GLY A 500 -4.41 0.67 -2.26
N VAL A 501 -3.33 -0.12 -2.36
CA VAL A 501 -3.04 -0.88 -3.58
C VAL A 501 -4.05 -2.00 -3.79
N ARG A 502 -4.26 -2.84 -2.80
CA ARG A 502 -5.18 -3.98 -2.86
C ARG A 502 -6.64 -3.52 -2.85
N LEU A 503 -6.95 -2.50 -2.05
CA LEU A 503 -8.26 -1.88 -1.98
C LEU A 503 -8.71 -1.35 -3.34
N LEU A 504 -7.88 -0.52 -3.99
CA LEU A 504 -8.22 0.07 -5.29
C LEU A 504 -8.27 -0.97 -6.41
N ASP A 505 -7.36 -1.95 -6.40
CA ASP A 505 -7.41 -3.07 -7.35
C ASP A 505 -8.72 -3.86 -7.19
N ARG A 506 -9.10 -4.18 -5.96
CA ARG A 506 -10.35 -4.90 -5.66
C ARG A 506 -11.58 -4.10 -6.06
N PHE A 507 -11.61 -2.81 -5.73
CA PHE A 507 -12.68 -1.90 -6.11
C PHE A 507 -12.86 -1.83 -7.64
N VAL A 508 -11.75 -1.75 -8.38
CA VAL A 508 -11.81 -1.72 -9.86
C VAL A 508 -12.31 -3.05 -10.41
N ARG A 509 -11.84 -4.18 -9.91
CA ARG A 509 -12.32 -5.52 -10.33
C ARG A 509 -13.82 -5.68 -10.15
N ASP A 510 -14.32 -5.31 -8.98
CA ASP A 510 -15.71 -5.57 -8.61
C ASP A 510 -16.70 -4.68 -9.36
N HIS A 511 -16.31 -3.45 -9.74
CA HIS A 511 -17.25 -2.44 -10.23
C HIS A 511 -16.97 -1.96 -11.66
N PHE A 512 -15.79 -2.24 -12.22
CA PHE A 512 -15.42 -1.70 -13.53
C PHE A 512 -14.93 -2.74 -14.54
N GLU A 513 -14.75 -4.00 -14.16
CA GLU A 513 -14.25 -5.08 -15.04
C GLU A 513 -15.29 -6.19 -15.31
N GLY A 514 -16.42 -6.21 -14.61
CA GLY A 514 -17.43 -7.26 -14.73
C GLY A 514 -18.20 -7.24 -16.05
N ALA A 515 -18.74 -8.39 -16.44
CA ALA A 515 -19.51 -8.67 -17.67
C ALA A 515 -20.93 -8.02 -17.69
N GLY A 516 -21.07 -6.81 -17.20
CA GLY A 516 -22.32 -6.06 -17.06
C GLY A 516 -22.19 -4.61 -17.50
N ARG A 517 -21.44 -4.34 -18.59
CA ARG A 517 -21.49 -3.06 -19.29
C ARG A 517 -22.66 -2.98 -20.25
#